data_b68246166ad04f2cc22ebb0f98b6e226
#
_entry.id   b68246166ad04f2cc22ebb0f98b6e226
#
_cell.length_a   1.000
_cell.length_b   1.000
_cell.length_c   1.000
_cell.angle_alpha   90.00
_cell.angle_beta   90.00
_cell.angle_gamma   90.00
#
_symmetry.space_group_name_H-M   'P 1'
#
loop_
_entity.id
_entity.type
_entity.pdbx_description
1 polymer ?
#
loop_
_entity_poly.entity_id
_entity_poly.type
_entity_poly.pdbx_seq_one_letter_code
_entity_poly.pdbx_strand_id
1 'polypeptide(L)'
;MNAVWIICTNPLVSLPDSRKVEKALQSAKFVVVQDISHNADTAKFADLLLPAAGWLEKEGTMTNSERRISYLPKGINSPGEALSDIEILIRFAKKMNFNGFNFNSAEEIYKEHCALTKNTNIDISFLNYHRLKTEGTFQWPVPDYGHPGTPRLFTDKKFYTPSQKAIFNLPVSIENTSVQPNAEFPFILTTGRIRDQWHTMTKTGKVSRLLTHIPSPVLEINPIDAFKNEIKNGDIVVVSSKNGEVRVKAKVTDSIKERVLFLPMHWGKQLENDLNRTNNLTNTVVDPVSKEPDFKFTTVSIKKYVKPFQKIAIIGAGAASFRFIQNYREFNSTDEIIVFSNEVNPFYNRVLLPEYMTGEFSWEQLLKVKDGEAFSKLKISMKAGVAIEKLDPKQKTIIDSQGEIHTFDTLIMATGS
;
A
#
# COMPACT_ATOMS: atom_id res chain seq x y z
N MET A 1 -1.50 -9.80 -23.82
CA MET A 1 -1.06 -11.06 -23.18
C MET A 1 -2.29 -11.96 -23.04
N ASN A 2 -2.19 -13.24 -23.41
CA ASN A 2 -3.35 -14.13 -23.30
C ASN A 2 -3.53 -14.66 -21.87
N ALA A 3 -2.46 -15.04 -21.20
CA ALA A 3 -2.49 -15.45 -19.79
C ALA A 3 -1.23 -14.99 -19.07
N VAL A 4 -1.35 -14.78 -17.76
CA VAL A 4 -0.24 -14.51 -16.86
C VAL A 4 -0.43 -15.29 -15.56
N TRP A 5 0.63 -15.92 -15.09
CA TRP A 5 0.67 -16.57 -13.78
C TRP A 5 1.67 -15.84 -12.89
N ILE A 6 1.17 -15.25 -11.82
CA ILE A 6 1.93 -14.45 -10.87
C ILE A 6 2.13 -15.29 -9.61
N ILE A 7 3.39 -15.56 -9.26
CA ILE A 7 3.75 -16.44 -8.16
C ILE A 7 4.54 -15.67 -7.11
N CYS A 8 4.06 -15.66 -5.87
CA CYS A 8 4.76 -15.14 -4.68
C CYS A 8 5.20 -13.68 -4.77
N THR A 9 4.56 -12.87 -5.61
CA THR A 9 4.86 -11.44 -5.76
C THR A 9 3.59 -10.61 -5.91
N ASN A 10 3.69 -9.32 -5.60
CA ASN A 10 2.59 -8.35 -5.68
C ASN A 10 2.95 -7.20 -6.63
N PRO A 11 3.00 -7.46 -7.97
CA PRO A 11 3.51 -6.52 -8.96
C PRO A 11 2.75 -5.20 -8.99
N LEU A 12 1.47 -5.17 -8.63
CA LEU A 12 0.69 -3.93 -8.59
C LEU A 12 1.22 -2.91 -7.58
N VAL A 13 1.93 -3.36 -6.55
CA VAL A 13 2.57 -2.49 -5.55
C VAL A 13 4.08 -2.42 -5.77
N SER A 14 4.72 -3.52 -6.19
CA SER A 14 6.17 -3.63 -6.25
C SER A 14 6.81 -3.19 -7.57
N LEU A 15 6.07 -3.16 -8.68
CA LEU A 15 6.60 -2.66 -9.96
C LEU A 15 6.43 -1.14 -10.10
N PRO A 16 7.28 -0.48 -10.89
CA PRO A 16 7.14 0.94 -11.18
C PRO A 16 5.90 1.20 -12.04
N ASP A 17 5.42 2.45 -12.04
CA ASP A 17 4.24 2.87 -12.80
C ASP A 17 3.05 1.92 -12.56
N SER A 18 2.58 1.88 -11.33
CA SER A 18 1.51 0.96 -10.90
C SER A 18 0.24 1.07 -11.76
N ARG A 19 -0.04 2.24 -12.35
CA ARG A 19 -1.20 2.42 -13.25
C ARG A 19 -1.05 1.65 -14.56
N LYS A 20 0.18 1.56 -15.08
CA LYS A 20 0.48 0.73 -16.27
C LYS A 20 0.35 -0.75 -15.95
N VAL A 21 0.81 -1.17 -14.77
CA VAL A 21 0.63 -2.55 -14.29
C VAL A 21 -0.85 -2.89 -14.15
N GLU A 22 -1.64 -2.00 -13.55
CA GLU A 22 -3.10 -2.19 -13.40
C GLU A 22 -3.78 -2.37 -14.76
N LYS A 23 -3.50 -1.50 -15.72
CA LYS A 23 -4.02 -1.63 -17.09
C LYS A 23 -3.59 -2.92 -17.77
N ALA A 24 -2.35 -3.37 -17.55
CA ALA A 24 -1.85 -4.63 -18.11
C ALA A 24 -2.59 -5.84 -17.54
N LEU A 25 -2.86 -5.86 -16.23
CA LEU A 25 -3.64 -6.92 -15.58
C LEU A 25 -5.08 -6.93 -16.06
N GLN A 26 -5.73 -5.75 -16.17
CA GLN A 26 -7.10 -5.63 -16.71
C GLN A 26 -7.21 -6.07 -18.16
N SER A 27 -6.14 -5.93 -18.94
CA SER A 27 -6.12 -6.30 -20.37
C SER A 27 -5.74 -7.77 -20.60
N ALA A 28 -5.28 -8.48 -19.60
CA ALA A 28 -4.96 -9.90 -19.70
C ALA A 28 -6.26 -10.72 -19.79
N LYS A 29 -6.30 -11.73 -20.65
CA LYS A 29 -7.49 -12.58 -20.80
C LYS A 29 -7.67 -13.58 -19.66
N PHE A 30 -6.59 -13.93 -18.98
CA PHE A 30 -6.60 -14.84 -17.86
C PHE A 30 -5.44 -14.56 -16.92
N VAL A 31 -5.75 -14.25 -15.66
CA VAL A 31 -4.80 -13.93 -14.61
C VAL A 31 -4.87 -14.97 -13.50
N VAL A 32 -3.77 -15.69 -13.28
CA VAL A 32 -3.62 -16.61 -12.16
C VAL A 32 -2.70 -15.97 -11.14
N VAL A 33 -3.13 -15.92 -9.89
CA VAL A 33 -2.29 -15.44 -8.77
C VAL A 33 -2.12 -16.56 -7.76
N GLN A 34 -0.87 -16.89 -7.46
CA GLN A 34 -0.48 -17.84 -6.42
C GLN A 34 0.19 -17.06 -5.29
N ASP A 35 -0.48 -16.98 -4.15
CA ASP A 35 -0.01 -16.17 -3.02
C ASP A 35 -0.48 -16.75 -1.69
N ILE A 36 0.23 -16.43 -0.62
CA ILE A 36 -0.16 -16.74 0.76
C ILE A 36 -1.24 -15.81 1.30
N SER A 37 -1.62 -14.76 0.55
CA SER A 37 -2.56 -13.72 0.97
C SER A 37 -3.54 -13.37 -0.14
N HIS A 38 -4.83 -13.60 0.10
CA HIS A 38 -5.91 -13.16 -0.77
C HIS A 38 -6.10 -11.61 -0.74
N ASN A 39 -5.49 -10.93 0.24
CA ASN A 39 -5.57 -9.47 0.38
C ASN A 39 -4.41 -8.73 -0.30
N ALA A 40 -3.59 -9.40 -1.11
CA ALA A 40 -2.64 -8.71 -1.97
C ALA A 40 -3.38 -7.89 -3.04
N ASP A 41 -2.87 -6.68 -3.36
CA ASP A 41 -3.49 -5.82 -4.38
C ASP A 41 -3.66 -6.52 -5.72
N THR A 42 -2.65 -7.28 -6.13
CA THR A 42 -2.66 -8.08 -7.37
C THR A 42 -3.71 -9.18 -7.37
N ALA A 43 -4.03 -9.75 -6.21
CA ALA A 43 -5.03 -10.82 -6.09
C ALA A 43 -6.44 -10.38 -6.50
N LYS A 44 -6.74 -9.06 -6.47
CA LYS A 44 -8.02 -8.50 -6.93
C LYS A 44 -8.25 -8.59 -8.44
N PHE A 45 -7.20 -8.84 -9.19
CA PHE A 45 -7.25 -8.99 -10.65
C PHE A 45 -7.21 -10.46 -11.09
N ALA A 46 -7.16 -11.40 -10.14
CA ALA A 46 -7.07 -12.81 -10.43
C ALA A 46 -8.43 -13.38 -10.90
N ASP A 47 -8.41 -14.05 -12.04
CA ASP A 47 -9.50 -14.94 -12.46
C ASP A 47 -9.43 -16.27 -11.69
N LEU A 48 -8.22 -16.68 -11.29
CA LEU A 48 -7.95 -17.85 -10.46
C LEU A 48 -6.94 -17.52 -9.37
N LEU A 49 -7.31 -17.71 -8.12
CA LEU A 49 -6.43 -17.58 -6.96
C LEU A 49 -6.05 -18.96 -6.45
N LEU A 50 -4.75 -19.24 -6.40
CA LEU A 50 -4.17 -20.48 -5.88
C LEU A 50 -3.57 -20.20 -4.50
N PRO A 51 -4.16 -20.70 -3.40
CA PRO A 51 -3.64 -20.46 -2.06
C PRO A 51 -2.34 -21.23 -1.85
N ALA A 52 -1.27 -20.51 -1.49
CA ALA A 52 0.05 -21.05 -1.25
C ALA A 52 0.35 -21.20 0.23
N ALA A 53 1.06 -22.27 0.60
CA ALA A 53 1.51 -22.51 1.96
C ALA A 53 2.59 -21.51 2.39
N GLY A 54 2.50 -21.06 3.64
CA GLY A 54 3.48 -20.18 4.27
C GLY A 54 4.75 -20.92 4.71
N TRP A 55 5.66 -20.19 5.35
CA TRP A 55 6.98 -20.71 5.74
C TRP A 55 6.94 -21.92 6.67
N LEU A 56 6.12 -21.89 7.72
CA LEU A 56 6.02 -22.98 8.69
C LEU A 56 5.14 -24.14 8.22
N GLU A 57 4.46 -23.97 7.09
CA GLU A 57 3.45 -24.90 6.56
C GLU A 57 4.03 -25.85 5.51
N LYS A 58 5.29 -25.64 5.13
CA LYS A 58 6.02 -26.46 4.13
C LYS A 58 7.47 -26.66 4.56
N GLU A 59 8.09 -27.72 4.05
CA GLU A 59 9.53 -27.93 4.22
C GLU A 59 10.32 -27.46 3.00
N GLY A 60 11.63 -27.29 3.18
CA GLY A 60 12.52 -26.91 2.11
C GLY A 60 13.92 -26.56 2.59
N THR A 61 14.66 -25.88 1.75
CA THR A 61 15.95 -25.29 2.10
C THR A 61 15.94 -23.80 1.79
N MET A 62 16.76 -23.05 2.51
CA MET A 62 16.98 -21.64 2.25
C MET A 62 18.46 -21.31 2.28
N THR A 63 18.89 -20.47 1.33
CA THR A 63 20.24 -19.91 1.31
C THR A 63 20.15 -18.43 1.69
N ASN A 64 20.95 -17.99 2.67
CA ASN A 64 21.03 -16.59 3.07
C ASN A 64 22.13 -15.83 2.31
N SER A 65 22.30 -14.54 2.58
CA SER A 65 23.32 -13.70 1.95
C SER A 65 24.77 -14.06 2.30
N GLU A 66 24.99 -14.86 3.35
CA GLU A 66 26.30 -15.44 3.67
C GLU A 66 26.59 -16.72 2.87
N ARG A 67 25.76 -17.11 1.92
CA ARG A 67 25.86 -18.37 1.19
C ARG A 67 25.58 -19.60 2.06
N ARG A 68 24.93 -19.41 3.22
CA ARG A 68 24.65 -20.50 4.17
C ARG A 68 23.30 -21.12 3.86
N ILE A 69 23.31 -22.41 3.63
CA ILE A 69 22.16 -23.26 3.35
C ILE A 69 21.64 -23.84 4.67
N SER A 70 20.35 -23.64 4.93
CA SER A 70 19.66 -24.19 6.10
C SER A 70 18.49 -25.05 5.66
N TYR A 71 18.24 -26.13 6.39
CA TYR A 71 17.00 -26.90 6.29
C TYR A 71 15.88 -26.16 7.04
N LEU A 72 14.72 -26.10 6.43
CA LEU A 72 13.50 -25.52 7.01
C LEU A 72 12.47 -26.64 7.20
N PRO A 73 12.23 -27.10 8.43
CA PRO A 73 11.21 -28.12 8.69
C PRO A 73 9.81 -27.54 8.58
N LYS A 74 8.86 -28.37 8.15
CA LYS A 74 7.43 -28.07 8.29
C LYS A 74 7.07 -28.13 9.78
N GLY A 75 6.50 -27.05 10.31
CA GLY A 75 6.11 -26.94 11.73
C GLY A 75 4.62 -27.07 11.98
N ILE A 76 3.77 -26.67 11.04
CA ILE A 76 2.30 -26.72 11.13
C ILE A 76 1.69 -27.17 9.82
N ASN A 77 0.42 -27.60 9.87
CA ASN A 77 -0.31 -27.91 8.64
C ASN A 77 -0.77 -26.62 7.93
N SER A 78 -0.81 -26.68 6.59
CA SER A 78 -1.36 -25.61 5.78
C SER A 78 -2.84 -25.45 6.05
N PRO A 79 -3.38 -24.21 6.11
CA PRO A 79 -4.81 -23.97 6.30
C PRO A 79 -5.61 -24.24 5.00
N GLY A 80 -6.82 -24.77 5.17
CA GLY A 80 -7.76 -24.99 4.06
C GLY A 80 -7.18 -25.76 2.89
N GLU A 81 -7.24 -25.20 1.70
CA GLU A 81 -6.74 -25.81 0.45
C GLU A 81 -5.30 -25.36 0.08
N ALA A 82 -4.61 -24.65 0.97
CA ALA A 82 -3.28 -24.13 0.67
C ALA A 82 -2.25 -25.29 0.50
N LEU A 83 -1.54 -25.23 -0.62
CA LEU A 83 -0.50 -26.20 -0.98
C LEU A 83 0.86 -25.50 -1.05
N SER A 84 1.94 -26.27 -0.93
CA SER A 84 3.29 -25.73 -1.20
C SER A 84 3.39 -25.28 -2.67
N ASP A 85 4.20 -24.24 -2.93
CA ASP A 85 4.42 -23.75 -4.30
C ASP A 85 4.86 -24.87 -5.25
N ILE A 86 5.74 -25.75 -4.75
CA ILE A 86 6.22 -26.93 -5.47
C ILE A 86 5.07 -27.87 -5.86
N GLU A 87 4.19 -28.16 -4.92
CA GLU A 87 3.05 -29.05 -5.15
C GLU A 87 2.07 -28.47 -6.17
N ILE A 88 1.79 -27.17 -6.11
CA ILE A 88 0.95 -26.49 -7.11
C ILE A 88 1.57 -26.63 -8.50
N LEU A 89 2.87 -26.37 -8.64
CA LEU A 89 3.58 -26.48 -9.91
C LEU A 89 3.61 -27.90 -10.44
N ILE A 90 3.86 -28.90 -9.60
CA ILE A 90 3.86 -30.33 -9.99
C ILE A 90 2.46 -30.75 -10.46
N ARG A 91 1.40 -30.40 -9.71
CA ARG A 91 0.02 -30.72 -10.10
C ARG A 91 -0.36 -30.10 -11.44
N PHE A 92 0.05 -28.84 -11.66
CA PHE A 92 -0.18 -28.15 -12.94
C PHE A 92 0.60 -28.85 -14.07
N ALA A 93 1.89 -29.14 -13.87
CA ALA A 93 2.73 -29.81 -14.89
C ALA A 93 2.17 -31.19 -15.28
N LYS A 94 1.72 -31.99 -14.30
CA LYS A 94 1.07 -33.28 -14.54
C LYS A 94 -0.22 -33.13 -15.35
N LYS A 95 -1.05 -32.13 -15.07
CA LYS A 95 -2.28 -31.83 -15.85
C LYS A 95 -1.99 -31.40 -17.28
N MET A 96 -0.85 -30.75 -17.51
CA MET A 96 -0.36 -30.34 -18.82
C MET A 96 0.41 -31.46 -19.56
N ASN A 97 0.56 -32.63 -18.95
CA ASN A 97 1.37 -33.74 -19.45
C ASN A 97 2.85 -33.38 -19.72
N PHE A 98 3.41 -32.48 -18.91
CA PHE A 98 4.83 -32.16 -19.00
C PHE A 98 5.68 -33.26 -18.38
N ASN A 99 6.75 -33.67 -19.09
CA ASN A 99 7.72 -34.61 -18.59
C ASN A 99 8.67 -33.94 -17.59
N GLY A 100 9.32 -34.76 -16.71
CA GLY A 100 10.34 -34.28 -15.77
C GLY A 100 9.79 -33.73 -14.44
N PHE A 101 8.48 -33.84 -14.18
CA PHE A 101 7.83 -33.37 -12.94
C PHE A 101 7.36 -34.52 -12.03
N ASN A 102 8.10 -35.65 -12.00
CA ASN A 102 7.71 -36.84 -11.23
C ASN A 102 8.27 -36.80 -9.81
N PHE A 103 8.34 -35.65 -9.19
CA PHE A 103 8.80 -35.50 -7.80
C PHE A 103 7.67 -35.81 -6.81
N ASN A 104 8.04 -36.49 -5.71
CA ASN A 104 7.11 -36.81 -4.62
C ASN A 104 7.41 -35.99 -3.35
N SER A 105 8.54 -35.31 -3.28
CA SER A 105 8.94 -34.51 -2.13
C SER A 105 9.83 -33.31 -2.52
N ALA A 106 9.92 -32.31 -1.64
CA ALA A 106 10.86 -31.21 -1.77
C ALA A 106 12.34 -31.71 -1.70
N GLU A 107 12.60 -32.80 -0.98
CA GLU A 107 13.93 -33.41 -0.88
C GLU A 107 14.41 -33.96 -2.24
N GLU A 108 13.53 -34.58 -3.03
CA GLU A 108 13.88 -35.07 -4.37
C GLU A 108 14.29 -33.92 -5.30
N ILE A 109 13.59 -32.81 -5.24
CA ILE A 109 13.92 -31.58 -6.01
C ILE A 109 15.25 -31.00 -5.53
N TYR A 110 15.47 -30.95 -4.20
CA TYR A 110 16.75 -30.48 -3.66
C TYR A 110 17.93 -31.37 -4.09
N LYS A 111 17.71 -32.67 -4.12
CA LYS A 111 18.73 -33.64 -4.61
C LYS A 111 19.07 -33.38 -6.09
N GLU A 112 18.11 -33.16 -6.94
CA GLU A 112 18.33 -32.77 -8.34
C GLU A 112 19.08 -31.45 -8.43
N HIS A 113 18.63 -30.42 -7.69
CA HIS A 113 19.33 -29.13 -7.63
C HIS A 113 20.80 -29.29 -7.21
N CYS A 114 21.09 -30.06 -6.17
CA CYS A 114 22.46 -30.35 -5.75
C CYS A 114 23.27 -31.01 -6.89
N ALA A 115 22.70 -31.99 -7.57
CA ALA A 115 23.40 -32.70 -8.67
C ALA A 115 23.73 -31.76 -9.84
N LEU A 116 22.86 -30.80 -10.15
CA LEU A 116 23.06 -29.76 -11.21
C LEU A 116 24.21 -28.80 -10.88
N THR A 117 24.57 -28.64 -9.62
CA THR A 117 25.66 -27.72 -9.21
C THR A 117 27.04 -28.36 -9.27
N LYS A 118 27.13 -29.69 -9.53
CA LYS A 118 28.36 -30.45 -9.52
C LYS A 118 29.43 -29.88 -10.45
N ASN A 119 30.65 -29.73 -9.94
CA ASN A 119 31.80 -29.17 -10.64
C ASN A 119 31.63 -27.68 -11.06
N THR A 120 30.68 -26.93 -10.46
CA THR A 120 30.58 -25.52 -10.64
C THR A 120 31.17 -24.74 -9.46
N ASN A 121 31.23 -23.43 -9.56
CA ASN A 121 31.69 -22.56 -8.46
C ASN A 121 30.72 -22.50 -7.25
N ILE A 122 29.54 -23.10 -7.38
CA ILE A 122 28.51 -23.18 -6.32
C ILE A 122 28.21 -24.64 -5.96
N ASP A 123 29.17 -25.56 -6.18
CA ASP A 123 29.02 -26.98 -5.99
C ASP A 123 28.50 -27.31 -4.58
N ILE A 124 27.32 -27.93 -4.53
CA ILE A 124 26.69 -28.47 -3.32
C ILE A 124 26.26 -29.92 -3.52
N SER A 125 26.86 -30.59 -4.49
CA SER A 125 26.47 -31.95 -4.91
C SER A 125 26.56 -33.01 -3.79
N PHE A 126 27.28 -32.71 -2.71
CA PHE A 126 27.41 -33.58 -1.54
C PHE A 126 26.52 -33.16 -0.37
N LEU A 127 25.60 -32.17 -0.56
CA LEU A 127 24.59 -31.85 0.42
C LEU A 127 23.29 -32.62 0.16
N ASN A 128 22.61 -32.95 1.23
CA ASN A 128 21.26 -33.53 1.23
C ASN A 128 20.57 -33.18 2.55
N TYR A 129 19.29 -33.49 2.66
CA TYR A 129 18.51 -33.20 3.87
C TYR A 129 19.06 -33.87 5.11
N HIS A 130 19.59 -35.10 4.99
CA HIS A 130 20.19 -35.81 6.13
C HIS A 130 21.34 -34.97 6.72
N ARG A 131 22.31 -34.55 5.90
CA ARG A 131 23.42 -33.71 6.35
C ARG A 131 22.97 -32.39 6.96
N LEU A 132 22.02 -31.70 6.32
CA LEU A 132 21.48 -30.44 6.84
C LEU A 132 20.74 -30.60 8.17
N LYS A 133 20.14 -31.77 8.42
CA LYS A 133 19.44 -32.09 9.68
C LYS A 133 20.40 -32.49 10.80
N THR A 134 21.45 -33.25 10.49
CA THR A 134 22.37 -33.87 11.48
C THR A 134 23.61 -33.02 11.75
N GLU A 135 24.20 -32.44 10.71
CA GLU A 135 25.43 -31.64 10.79
C GLU A 135 25.19 -30.15 10.86
N GLY A 136 23.95 -29.68 10.54
CA GLY A 136 23.56 -28.30 10.60
C GLY A 136 23.67 -27.56 9.26
N THR A 137 23.99 -26.27 9.30
CA THR A 137 23.98 -25.39 8.11
C THR A 137 25.34 -25.35 7.43
N PHE A 138 25.36 -25.26 6.10
CA PHE A 138 26.60 -25.23 5.31
C PHE A 138 26.71 -23.97 4.45
N GLN A 139 27.90 -23.39 4.40
CA GLN A 139 28.25 -22.38 3.41
C GLN A 139 28.83 -23.03 2.15
N TRP A 140 28.19 -22.80 1.01
CA TRP A 140 28.65 -23.32 -0.26
C TRP A 140 29.95 -22.63 -0.75
N PRO A 141 30.81 -23.32 -1.58
CA PRO A 141 30.68 -24.68 -2.08
C PRO A 141 30.97 -25.77 -1.03
N VAL A 142 30.45 -26.99 -1.31
CA VAL A 142 30.65 -28.23 -0.54
C VAL A 142 30.94 -29.36 -1.54
N PRO A 143 32.14 -29.40 -2.13
CA PRO A 143 32.46 -30.24 -3.30
C PRO A 143 32.72 -31.70 -3.00
N ASP A 144 32.78 -32.11 -1.74
CA ASP A 144 33.00 -33.49 -1.32
C ASP A 144 32.24 -33.82 -0.03
N TYR A 145 32.19 -35.13 0.31
CA TYR A 145 31.39 -35.63 1.43
C TYR A 145 31.91 -35.15 2.79
N GLY A 146 33.21 -35.02 2.98
CA GLY A 146 33.83 -34.58 4.25
C GLY A 146 33.98 -33.09 4.39
N HIS A 147 33.59 -32.32 3.37
CA HIS A 147 33.81 -30.86 3.34
C HIS A 147 32.92 -30.13 4.35
N PRO A 148 33.51 -29.31 5.26
CA PRO A 148 32.76 -28.64 6.33
C PRO A 148 31.99 -27.39 5.87
N GLY A 149 32.03 -27.06 4.59
CA GLY A 149 31.61 -25.82 4.00
C GLY A 149 32.75 -24.83 3.74
N THR A 150 32.49 -23.77 3.03
CA THR A 150 33.49 -22.78 2.63
C THR A 150 33.15 -21.42 3.26
N PRO A 151 33.64 -21.11 4.48
CA PRO A 151 33.33 -19.85 5.17
C PRO A 151 33.77 -18.62 4.39
N ARG A 152 34.90 -18.68 3.69
CA ARG A 152 35.44 -17.61 2.87
C ARG A 152 35.84 -18.09 1.49
N LEU A 153 35.31 -17.41 0.45
CA LEU A 153 35.73 -17.65 -0.94
C LEU A 153 37.10 -17.00 -1.25
N PHE A 154 37.74 -17.49 -2.30
CA PHE A 154 38.95 -16.89 -2.88
C PHE A 154 40.14 -16.83 -1.90
N THR A 155 40.24 -17.74 -0.93
CA THR A 155 41.38 -17.84 -0.02
C THR A 155 42.68 -18.23 -0.76
N ASP A 156 42.54 -18.94 -1.87
CA ASP A 156 43.62 -19.30 -2.81
C ASP A 156 43.93 -18.15 -3.81
N LYS A 157 43.26 -17.02 -3.71
CA LYS A 157 43.36 -15.84 -4.60
C LYS A 157 42.97 -16.12 -6.05
N LYS A 158 42.27 -17.23 -6.32
CA LYS A 158 41.75 -17.58 -7.65
C LYS A 158 40.28 -17.20 -7.79
N PHE A 159 39.99 -16.43 -8.81
CA PHE A 159 38.62 -15.99 -9.16
C PHE A 159 38.07 -16.86 -10.28
N TYR A 160 36.74 -16.95 -10.37
CA TYR A 160 36.04 -17.74 -11.39
C TYR A 160 36.00 -16.99 -12.74
N THR A 161 37.17 -16.63 -13.24
CA THR A 161 37.42 -15.98 -14.53
C THR A 161 38.41 -16.76 -15.33
N PRO A 162 38.48 -16.68 -16.67
CA PRO A 162 39.46 -17.39 -17.48
C PRO A 162 40.90 -17.10 -17.05
N SER A 163 41.19 -15.90 -16.60
CA SER A 163 42.52 -15.51 -16.09
C SER A 163 42.80 -15.89 -14.65
N GLN A 164 41.79 -16.38 -13.93
CA GLN A 164 41.78 -16.60 -12.47
C GLN A 164 42.08 -15.34 -11.63
N LYS A 165 41.99 -14.16 -12.25
CA LYS A 165 42.16 -12.85 -11.57
C LYS A 165 40.80 -12.11 -11.49
N ALA A 166 40.66 -11.25 -10.50
CA ALA A 166 39.53 -10.35 -10.41
C ALA A 166 39.45 -9.45 -11.65
N ILE A 167 38.23 -9.24 -12.15
CA ILE A 167 37.96 -8.31 -13.25
C ILE A 167 37.32 -7.06 -12.65
N PHE A 168 37.89 -5.91 -12.93
CA PHE A 168 37.31 -4.62 -12.62
C PHE A 168 36.40 -4.19 -13.76
N ASN A 169 35.11 -4.32 -13.54
CA ASN A 169 34.12 -3.82 -14.49
C ASN A 169 33.89 -2.34 -14.22
N LEU A 170 34.20 -1.49 -15.19
CA LEU A 170 33.80 -0.09 -15.12
C LEU A 170 32.29 0.00 -15.39
N PRO A 171 31.53 0.77 -14.56
CA PRO A 171 30.14 1.00 -14.86
C PRO A 171 30.04 1.75 -16.20
N VAL A 172 29.14 1.30 -17.06
CA VAL A 172 28.77 2.05 -18.25
C VAL A 172 28.10 3.34 -17.75
N SER A 173 28.52 4.50 -18.30
CA SER A 173 27.86 5.76 -17.97
C SER A 173 26.38 5.66 -18.29
N ILE A 174 25.55 5.89 -17.27
CA ILE A 174 24.08 5.89 -17.36
C ILE A 174 23.53 7.31 -17.58
N GLU A 175 24.34 8.21 -18.12
CA GLU A 175 24.00 9.64 -18.27
C GLU A 175 22.66 9.90 -18.96
N ASN A 176 22.14 8.95 -19.72
CA ASN A 176 20.91 9.09 -20.49
C ASN A 176 19.71 8.27 -19.97
N THR A 177 19.79 7.61 -18.83
CA THR A 177 18.72 6.71 -18.36
C THR A 177 17.76 7.35 -17.37
N SER A 178 18.19 8.31 -16.55
CA SER A 178 17.34 9.01 -15.59
C SER A 178 16.98 10.42 -16.04
N VAL A 179 15.70 10.77 -15.91
CA VAL A 179 15.21 12.14 -16.19
C VAL A 179 15.74 13.08 -15.11
N GLN A 180 16.54 14.06 -15.49
CA GLN A 180 17.09 15.04 -14.56
C GLN A 180 16.03 16.00 -14.03
N PRO A 181 16.16 16.52 -12.78
CA PRO A 181 15.28 17.56 -12.26
C PRO A 181 15.23 18.77 -13.18
N ASN A 182 14.04 19.34 -13.29
CA ASN A 182 13.76 20.53 -14.12
C ASN A 182 12.82 21.48 -13.38
N ALA A 183 12.38 22.55 -14.03
CA ALA A 183 11.49 23.54 -13.40
C ALA A 183 10.13 22.96 -13.01
N GLU A 184 9.59 21.99 -13.74
CA GLU A 184 8.31 21.35 -13.46
C GLU A 184 8.43 20.31 -12.33
N PHE A 185 9.51 19.53 -12.33
CA PHE A 185 9.80 18.48 -11.34
C PHE A 185 11.16 18.71 -10.69
N PRO A 186 11.27 19.67 -9.74
CA PRO A 186 12.57 20.12 -9.21
C PRO A 186 13.17 19.22 -8.13
N PHE A 187 12.46 18.22 -7.63
CA PHE A 187 12.91 17.32 -6.58
C PHE A 187 13.24 15.93 -7.10
N ILE A 188 14.17 15.28 -6.42
CA ILE A 188 14.45 13.86 -6.59
C ILE A 188 13.72 13.08 -5.51
N LEU A 189 12.83 12.18 -5.89
CA LEU A 189 12.20 11.22 -4.99
C LEU A 189 13.02 9.94 -4.97
N THR A 190 13.47 9.55 -3.78
CA THR A 190 13.98 8.20 -3.52
C THR A 190 12.96 7.38 -2.73
N THR A 191 12.83 6.10 -3.04
CA THR A 191 11.92 5.21 -2.35
C THR A 191 12.67 4.15 -1.56
N GLY A 192 12.06 3.57 -0.55
CA GLY A 192 12.73 2.55 0.25
C GLY A 192 11.81 1.86 1.24
N ARG A 193 12.41 1.02 2.07
CA ARG A 193 11.73 0.33 3.16
C ARG A 193 11.83 1.10 4.45
N ILE A 194 10.83 0.93 5.32
CA ILE A 194 10.93 1.29 6.74
C ILE A 194 11.24 0.05 7.57
N ARG A 195 11.77 0.26 8.79
CA ARG A 195 12.29 -0.81 9.65
C ARG A 195 11.29 -1.93 9.93
N ASP A 196 10.04 -1.60 10.23
CA ASP A 196 9.08 -2.55 10.78
C ASP A 196 8.22 -3.23 9.71
N GLN A 197 8.43 -2.92 8.42
CA GLN A 197 7.61 -3.43 7.34
C GLN A 197 8.41 -4.27 6.34
N TRP A 198 7.76 -5.32 5.84
CA TRP A 198 8.31 -6.25 4.88
C TRP A 198 7.58 -6.15 3.53
N HIS A 199 8.33 -5.82 2.47
CA HIS A 199 7.83 -5.67 1.10
C HIS A 199 6.48 -4.93 1.02
N THR A 200 5.44 -5.56 0.48
CA THR A 200 4.10 -4.97 0.29
C THR A 200 3.15 -5.24 1.46
N MET A 201 3.70 -5.54 2.63
CA MET A 201 2.98 -5.70 3.91
C MET A 201 1.96 -6.86 3.95
N THR A 202 1.99 -7.78 3.00
CA THR A 202 1.07 -8.94 2.98
C THR A 202 1.18 -9.84 4.23
N LYS A 203 2.32 -9.79 4.93
CA LYS A 203 2.56 -10.44 6.23
C LYS A 203 2.54 -9.44 7.39
N THR A 204 3.44 -8.45 7.36
CA THR A 204 3.63 -7.50 8.47
C THR A 204 2.44 -6.56 8.67
N GLY A 205 1.69 -6.25 7.62
CA GLY A 205 0.46 -5.45 7.72
C GLY A 205 -0.70 -6.13 8.47
N LYS A 206 -0.58 -7.45 8.75
CA LYS A 206 -1.53 -8.18 9.60
C LYS A 206 -1.20 -8.08 11.10
N VAL A 207 -0.07 -7.49 11.45
CA VAL A 207 0.41 -7.36 12.83
C VAL A 207 0.25 -5.91 13.28
N SER A 208 -0.81 -5.62 14.01
CA SER A 208 -1.16 -4.26 14.47
C SER A 208 0.00 -3.55 15.18
N ARG A 209 0.76 -4.27 16.01
CA ARG A 209 1.93 -3.71 16.71
C ARG A 209 3.00 -3.19 15.76
N LEU A 210 3.20 -3.79 14.58
CA LEU A 210 4.16 -3.31 13.60
C LEU A 210 3.66 -2.07 12.84
N LEU A 211 2.34 -1.85 12.82
CA LEU A 211 1.72 -0.67 12.21
C LEU A 211 1.74 0.56 13.11
N THR A 212 1.89 0.40 14.44
CA THR A 212 1.81 1.53 15.38
C THR A 212 2.96 2.52 15.25
N HIS A 213 4.13 2.09 14.82
CA HIS A 213 5.31 2.95 14.70
C HIS A 213 5.17 3.96 13.54
N ILE A 214 4.80 3.49 12.36
CA ILE A 214 4.49 4.32 11.19
C ILE A 214 3.20 3.76 10.56
N PRO A 215 2.03 4.30 10.93
CA PRO A 215 0.74 3.73 10.53
C PRO A 215 0.36 4.02 9.07
N SER A 216 0.91 5.09 8.48
CA SER A 216 0.68 5.49 7.09
C SER A 216 1.96 6.02 6.45
N PRO A 217 2.07 6.04 5.11
CA PRO A 217 3.27 6.57 4.46
C PRO A 217 3.43 8.05 4.75
N VAL A 218 4.66 8.48 4.98
CA VAL A 218 5.02 9.89 5.19
C VAL A 218 6.10 10.29 4.21
N LEU A 219 6.00 11.52 3.68
CA LEU A 219 7.01 12.14 2.85
C LEU A 219 8.04 12.83 3.75
N GLU A 220 9.28 12.34 3.77
CA GLU A 220 10.37 13.06 4.42
C GLU A 220 10.84 14.20 3.51
N ILE A 221 10.92 15.40 4.09
CA ILE A 221 11.28 16.64 3.39
C ILE A 221 12.22 17.48 4.26
N ASN A 222 13.25 18.05 3.62
CA ASN A 222 14.20 18.95 4.30
C ASN A 222 13.49 20.23 4.77
N PRO A 223 13.83 20.79 5.95
CA PRO A 223 13.21 22.02 6.49
C PRO A 223 13.25 23.22 5.53
N ILE A 224 14.33 23.40 4.77
CA ILE A 224 14.47 24.49 3.81
C ILE A 224 13.47 24.33 2.65
N ASP A 225 13.35 23.11 2.13
CA ASP A 225 12.39 22.80 1.06
C ASP A 225 10.94 22.92 1.55
N ALA A 226 10.68 22.46 2.77
CA ALA A 226 9.35 22.60 3.41
C ALA A 226 8.97 24.07 3.55
N PHE A 227 9.88 24.91 4.03
CA PHE A 227 9.66 26.35 4.19
C PHE A 227 9.38 27.03 2.83
N LYS A 228 10.20 26.75 1.80
CA LYS A 228 10.05 27.31 0.45
C LYS A 228 8.70 26.94 -0.20
N ASN A 229 8.12 25.80 0.16
CA ASN A 229 6.84 25.31 -0.37
C ASN A 229 5.66 25.50 0.61
N GLU A 230 5.82 26.29 1.68
CA GLU A 230 4.79 26.58 2.70
C GLU A 230 4.20 25.31 3.36
N ILE A 231 5.03 24.26 3.48
CA ILE A 231 4.65 22.97 4.05
C ILE A 231 5.11 22.92 5.51
N LYS A 232 4.21 22.57 6.42
CA LYS A 232 4.49 22.30 7.82
C LYS A 232 4.51 20.80 8.11
N ASN A 233 5.17 20.41 9.18
CA ASN A 233 5.15 19.02 9.63
C ASN A 233 3.71 18.55 9.89
N GLY A 234 3.31 17.42 9.30
CA GLY A 234 1.97 16.87 9.38
C GLY A 234 0.97 17.36 8.31
N ASP A 235 1.30 18.39 7.53
CA ASP A 235 0.48 18.81 6.40
C ASP A 235 0.33 17.68 5.38
N ILE A 236 -0.82 17.60 4.71
CA ILE A 236 -0.98 16.73 3.55
C ILE A 236 -0.31 17.39 2.35
N VAL A 237 0.52 16.63 1.68
CA VAL A 237 1.26 17.05 0.49
C VAL A 237 0.86 16.20 -0.70
N VAL A 238 0.60 16.85 -1.82
CA VAL A 238 0.50 16.21 -3.14
C VAL A 238 1.90 16.13 -3.70
N VAL A 239 2.37 14.92 -3.97
CA VAL A 239 3.60 14.64 -4.71
C VAL A 239 3.22 14.20 -6.11
N SER A 240 3.72 14.86 -7.12
CA SER A 240 3.38 14.58 -8.52
C SER A 240 4.62 14.29 -9.35
N SER A 241 4.51 13.33 -10.23
CA SER A 241 5.51 13.00 -11.25
C SER A 241 4.85 12.96 -12.63
N LYS A 242 5.62 12.72 -13.68
CA LYS A 242 5.08 12.47 -15.01
C LYS A 242 4.09 11.30 -15.07
N ASN A 243 4.23 10.32 -14.18
CA ASN A 243 3.44 9.08 -14.18
C ASN A 243 2.16 9.16 -13.34
N GLY A 244 2.13 10.04 -12.32
CA GLY A 244 0.96 10.17 -11.46
C GLY A 244 1.19 11.03 -10.23
N GLU A 245 0.28 10.88 -9.27
CA GLU A 245 0.34 11.60 -8.00
C GLU A 245 0.05 10.70 -6.80
N VAL A 246 0.55 11.12 -5.63
CA VAL A 246 0.18 10.58 -4.32
C VAL A 246 -0.10 11.71 -3.34
N ARG A 247 -0.87 11.41 -2.29
CA ARG A 247 -1.21 12.35 -1.21
C ARG A 247 -0.82 11.74 0.12
N VAL A 248 0.16 12.33 0.77
CA VAL A 248 0.75 11.80 2.00
C VAL A 248 1.05 12.91 3.00
N LYS A 249 1.18 12.57 4.28
CA LYS A 249 1.61 13.53 5.30
C LYS A 249 3.08 13.87 5.14
N ALA A 250 3.44 15.13 5.33
CA ALA A 250 4.81 15.59 5.40
C ALA A 250 5.43 15.27 6.78
N LYS A 251 6.66 14.78 6.76
CA LYS A 251 7.57 14.72 7.91
C LYS A 251 8.76 15.62 7.62
N VAL A 252 8.76 16.79 8.23
CA VAL A 252 9.88 17.74 8.09
C VAL A 252 11.03 17.26 8.95
N THR A 253 12.22 17.03 8.34
CA THR A 253 13.41 16.48 9.01
C THR A 253 14.68 16.93 8.32
N ASP A 254 15.72 17.19 9.12
CA ASP A 254 17.07 17.49 8.66
C ASP A 254 17.89 16.25 8.25
N SER A 255 17.33 15.06 8.47
CA SER A 255 17.95 13.78 8.09
C SER A 255 18.02 13.54 6.58
N ILE A 256 17.38 14.39 5.79
CA ILE A 256 17.37 14.31 4.32
C ILE A 256 17.95 15.58 3.70
N LYS A 257 18.66 15.46 2.58
CA LYS A 257 19.28 16.60 1.89
C LYS A 257 18.23 17.47 1.21
N GLU A 258 18.57 18.77 1.01
CA GLU A 258 17.77 19.64 0.15
C GLU A 258 17.56 19.04 -1.23
N ARG A 259 16.38 19.29 -1.81
CA ARG A 259 15.91 18.79 -3.11
C ARG A 259 15.80 17.27 -3.22
N VAL A 260 15.95 16.54 -2.13
CA VAL A 260 15.73 15.09 -2.07
C VAL A 260 14.56 14.80 -1.15
N LEU A 261 13.69 13.92 -1.59
CA LEU A 261 12.51 13.47 -0.85
C LEU A 261 12.59 11.95 -0.66
N PHE A 262 12.06 11.45 0.45
CA PHE A 262 11.92 10.02 0.68
C PHE A 262 10.47 9.65 0.93
N LEU A 263 10.01 8.58 0.26
CA LEU A 263 8.68 8.03 0.47
C LEU A 263 8.75 6.50 0.57
N PRO A 264 8.21 5.88 1.63
CA PRO A 264 8.26 4.44 1.79
C PRO A 264 7.36 3.72 0.79
N MET A 265 7.83 2.55 0.31
CA MET A 265 7.25 1.80 -0.81
C MET A 265 6.11 0.84 -0.44
N HIS A 266 5.86 0.60 0.84
CA HIS A 266 5.12 -0.58 1.32
C HIS A 266 3.63 -0.56 1.05
N TRP A 267 3.00 0.62 1.02
CA TRP A 267 1.56 0.76 0.97
C TRP A 267 0.99 0.55 -0.43
N GLY A 268 -0.11 -0.20 -0.48
CA GLY A 268 -0.94 -0.41 -1.64
C GLY A 268 -2.38 0.03 -1.37
N LYS A 269 -3.24 -0.11 -2.36
CA LYS A 269 -4.66 0.27 -2.31
C LYS A 269 -5.46 -0.51 -1.25
N GLN A 270 -5.08 -1.78 -1.01
CA GLN A 270 -5.76 -2.64 -0.05
C GLN A 270 -5.53 -2.23 1.41
N LEU A 271 -4.40 -1.60 1.71
CA LEU A 271 -4.06 -1.19 3.07
C LEU A 271 -4.60 0.20 3.40
N GLU A 272 -4.75 1.07 2.40
CA GLU A 272 -5.20 2.43 2.63
C GLU A 272 -6.03 2.94 1.43
N ASN A 273 -5.39 3.49 0.41
CA ASN A 273 -6.04 3.94 -0.81
C ASN A 273 -5.02 4.08 -1.95
N ASP A 274 -5.50 4.31 -3.18
CA ASP A 274 -4.64 4.41 -4.36
C ASP A 274 -3.70 5.63 -4.33
N LEU A 275 -4.07 6.69 -3.61
CA LEU A 275 -3.28 7.92 -3.50
C LEU A 275 -2.05 7.76 -2.61
N ASN A 276 -1.92 6.66 -1.86
CA ASN A 276 -0.80 6.38 -0.97
C ASN A 276 0.23 5.41 -1.58
N ARG A 277 -0.03 4.90 -2.76
CA ARG A 277 0.85 3.94 -3.45
C ARG A 277 2.02 4.66 -4.12
N THR A 278 3.19 4.58 -3.51
CA THR A 278 4.41 5.28 -3.94
C THR A 278 4.79 5.01 -5.39
N ASN A 279 4.61 3.78 -5.87
CA ASN A 279 4.94 3.40 -7.24
C ASN A 279 3.97 3.94 -8.32
N ASN A 280 2.94 4.71 -7.93
CA ASN A 280 2.22 5.57 -8.87
C ASN A 280 3.13 6.68 -9.44
N LEU A 281 4.21 7.03 -8.72
CA LEU A 281 5.14 8.10 -9.09
C LEU A 281 6.33 7.60 -9.90
N THR A 282 6.83 6.38 -9.60
CA THR A 282 8.13 5.90 -10.08
C THR A 282 8.16 5.73 -11.59
N ASN A 283 9.31 6.05 -12.18
CA ASN A 283 9.52 5.93 -13.61
C ASN A 283 9.75 4.46 -14.04
N THR A 284 9.67 4.20 -15.34
CA THR A 284 9.85 2.86 -15.93
C THR A 284 11.26 2.66 -16.51
N VAL A 285 12.21 3.50 -16.13
CA VAL A 285 13.61 3.33 -16.52
C VAL A 285 14.16 2.08 -15.86
N VAL A 286 14.85 1.27 -16.64
CA VAL A 286 15.43 0.00 -16.18
C VAL A 286 16.90 -0.06 -16.55
N ASP A 287 17.67 -0.78 -15.74
CA ASP A 287 19.04 -1.12 -16.12
C ASP A 287 19.06 -1.91 -17.43
N PRO A 288 19.93 -1.56 -18.38
CA PRO A 288 19.93 -2.17 -19.71
C PRO A 288 20.30 -3.65 -19.70
N VAL A 289 21.02 -4.13 -18.67
CA VAL A 289 21.47 -5.52 -18.54
C VAL A 289 20.54 -6.32 -17.62
N SER A 290 20.41 -5.92 -16.36
CA SER A 290 19.63 -6.63 -15.33
C SER A 290 18.12 -6.41 -15.45
N LYS A 291 17.70 -5.35 -16.14
CA LYS A 291 16.29 -4.88 -16.21
C LYS A 291 15.71 -4.46 -14.84
N GLU A 292 16.56 -4.27 -13.83
CA GLU A 292 16.14 -3.72 -12.54
C GLU A 292 15.59 -2.30 -12.72
N PRO A 293 14.40 -1.99 -12.20
CA PRO A 293 13.83 -0.64 -12.27
C PRO A 293 14.56 0.35 -11.37
N ASP A 294 14.70 1.59 -11.84
CA ASP A 294 15.24 2.68 -11.05
C ASP A 294 14.17 3.26 -10.11
N PHE A 295 14.07 2.67 -8.93
CA PHE A 295 13.18 3.14 -7.86
C PHE A 295 13.77 4.28 -7.01
N LYS A 296 15.03 4.64 -7.23
CA LYS A 296 15.75 5.56 -6.34
C LYS A 296 15.85 6.97 -6.90
N PHE A 297 15.47 7.15 -8.15
CA PHE A 297 15.63 8.42 -8.84
C PHE A 297 14.40 8.72 -9.71
N THR A 298 13.41 9.37 -9.14
CA THR A 298 12.24 9.87 -9.87
C THR A 298 12.10 11.36 -9.65
N THR A 299 11.97 12.13 -10.73
CA THR A 299 11.76 13.58 -10.61
C THR A 299 10.30 13.88 -10.27
N VAL A 300 10.09 14.74 -9.26
CA VAL A 300 8.76 15.06 -8.74
C VAL A 300 8.64 16.54 -8.40
N SER A 301 7.39 17.01 -8.34
CA SER A 301 7.01 18.27 -7.70
C SER A 301 6.20 17.99 -6.43
N ILE A 302 6.18 18.98 -5.52
CA ILE A 302 5.39 18.92 -4.30
C ILE A 302 4.55 20.18 -4.17
N LYS A 303 3.37 20.03 -3.61
CA LYS A 303 2.53 21.16 -3.18
C LYS A 303 1.71 20.79 -1.95
N LYS A 304 1.44 21.76 -1.09
CA LYS A 304 0.50 21.56 0.01
C LYS A 304 -0.89 21.23 -0.56
N TYR A 305 -1.49 20.17 -0.04
CA TYR A 305 -2.86 19.82 -0.39
C TYR A 305 -3.84 20.78 0.32
N VAL A 306 -4.58 21.52 -0.46
CA VAL A 306 -5.70 22.31 0.04
C VAL A 306 -6.97 21.51 -0.26
N LYS A 307 -7.65 21.08 0.81
CA LYS A 307 -8.92 20.36 0.65
C LYS A 307 -9.88 21.27 -0.13
N PRO A 308 -10.50 20.80 -1.21
CA PRO A 308 -11.50 21.57 -1.91
C PRO A 308 -12.64 21.96 -0.96
N PHE A 309 -13.10 23.19 -1.08
CA PHE A 309 -14.30 23.66 -0.41
C PHE A 309 -15.47 22.75 -0.75
N GLN A 310 -16.26 22.38 0.27
CA GLN A 310 -17.42 21.51 0.08
C GLN A 310 -18.70 22.22 0.51
N LYS A 311 -19.77 21.96 -0.22
CA LYS A 311 -21.15 22.28 0.16
C LYS A 311 -21.79 21.04 0.77
N ILE A 312 -22.11 21.12 2.06
CA ILE A 312 -22.74 20.05 2.81
C ILE A 312 -24.20 20.40 3.01
N ALA A 313 -25.10 19.62 2.46
CA ALA A 313 -26.53 19.71 2.72
C ALA A 313 -26.91 18.71 3.83
N ILE A 314 -27.68 19.18 4.81
CA ILE A 314 -28.21 18.35 5.90
C ILE A 314 -29.72 18.43 5.88
N ILE A 315 -30.40 17.30 5.75
CA ILE A 315 -31.86 17.24 5.82
C ILE A 315 -32.26 16.74 7.21
N GLY A 316 -32.96 17.59 7.94
CA GLY A 316 -33.37 17.40 9.33
C GLY A 316 -32.53 18.17 10.32
N ALA A 317 -33.19 18.89 11.28
CA ALA A 317 -32.58 19.72 12.31
C ALA A 317 -32.71 19.08 13.70
N GLY A 318 -32.46 17.77 13.80
CA GLY A 318 -32.49 17.02 15.04
C GLY A 318 -31.17 16.97 15.81
N ALA A 319 -31.13 16.17 16.86
CA ALA A 319 -29.94 15.98 17.69
C ALA A 319 -28.73 15.44 16.92
N ALA A 320 -28.97 14.55 15.96
CA ALA A 320 -27.92 13.95 15.12
C ALA A 320 -27.23 15.03 14.26
N SER A 321 -28.02 15.86 13.59
CA SER A 321 -27.50 16.98 12.77
C SER A 321 -26.72 17.98 13.62
N PHE A 322 -27.25 18.36 14.76
CA PHE A 322 -26.58 19.28 15.68
C PHE A 322 -25.22 18.73 16.14
N ARG A 323 -25.17 17.46 16.56
CA ARG A 323 -23.93 16.81 17.01
C ARG A 323 -22.93 16.67 15.87
N PHE A 324 -23.40 16.32 14.67
CA PHE A 324 -22.55 16.30 13.49
C PHE A 324 -21.89 17.64 13.23
N ILE A 325 -22.70 18.73 13.22
CA ILE A 325 -22.20 20.09 12.96
C ILE A 325 -21.16 20.51 13.99
N GLN A 326 -21.41 20.29 15.28
CA GLN A 326 -20.46 20.60 16.34
C GLN A 326 -19.12 19.89 16.11
N ASN A 327 -19.14 18.58 15.96
CA ASN A 327 -17.93 17.79 15.74
C ASN A 327 -17.24 18.17 14.42
N TYR A 328 -18.00 18.39 13.34
CA TYR A 328 -17.42 18.76 12.05
C TYR A 328 -16.68 20.10 12.11
N ARG A 329 -17.22 21.09 12.84
CA ARG A 329 -16.60 22.39 12.99
C ARG A 329 -15.31 22.38 13.82
N GLU A 330 -15.08 21.39 14.64
CA GLU A 330 -13.78 21.16 15.30
C GLU A 330 -12.66 20.90 14.29
N PHE A 331 -12.97 20.25 13.16
CA PHE A 331 -12.01 19.86 12.13
C PHE A 331 -12.02 20.73 10.87
N ASN A 332 -13.16 21.38 10.58
CA ASN A 332 -13.35 22.18 9.37
C ASN A 332 -14.21 23.42 9.63
N SER A 333 -13.59 24.57 9.45
CA SER A 333 -14.26 25.85 9.66
C SER A 333 -14.67 26.58 8.37
N THR A 334 -14.39 25.99 7.19
CA THR A 334 -14.52 26.68 5.89
C THR A 334 -15.63 26.15 5.01
N ASP A 335 -15.96 24.86 5.07
CA ASP A 335 -17.01 24.28 4.23
C ASP A 335 -18.37 24.90 4.52
N GLU A 336 -19.17 25.07 3.48
CA GLU A 336 -20.55 25.54 3.60
C GLU A 336 -21.43 24.41 4.14
N ILE A 337 -22.24 24.73 5.16
CA ILE A 337 -23.23 23.78 5.69
C ILE A 337 -24.60 24.46 5.59
N ILE A 338 -25.50 23.82 4.84
CA ILE A 338 -26.90 24.23 4.74
C ILE A 338 -27.76 23.16 5.40
N VAL A 339 -28.59 23.54 6.34
CA VAL A 339 -29.49 22.64 7.04
C VAL A 339 -30.93 22.94 6.63
N PHE A 340 -31.67 21.93 6.20
CA PHE A 340 -33.07 22.00 5.82
C PHE A 340 -33.92 21.31 6.90
N SER A 341 -34.99 21.97 7.31
CA SER A 341 -35.94 21.40 8.26
C SER A 341 -37.35 21.85 7.89
N ASN A 342 -38.28 20.91 7.87
CA ASN A 342 -39.74 21.23 7.76
C ASN A 342 -40.29 21.88 9.03
N GLU A 343 -39.58 21.82 10.16
CA GLU A 343 -39.92 22.51 11.38
C GLU A 343 -39.38 23.93 11.38
N VAL A 344 -40.18 24.86 11.92
CA VAL A 344 -39.81 26.28 12.03
C VAL A 344 -38.76 26.50 13.11
N ASN A 345 -38.76 25.66 14.15
CA ASN A 345 -37.87 25.76 15.29
C ASN A 345 -36.75 24.70 15.19
N PRO A 346 -35.53 25.08 14.81
CA PRO A 346 -34.44 24.15 14.67
C PRO A 346 -33.68 23.86 15.98
N PHE A 347 -33.07 22.68 16.08
CA PHE A 347 -32.12 22.31 17.13
C PHE A 347 -32.63 22.52 18.58
N TYR A 348 -33.77 21.96 18.91
CA TYR A 348 -34.25 21.88 20.29
C TYR A 348 -34.15 20.44 20.85
N ASN A 349 -34.19 20.34 22.18
CA ASN A 349 -34.15 19.04 22.87
C ASN A 349 -35.56 18.41 22.91
N ARG A 350 -35.83 17.52 21.97
CA ARG A 350 -37.13 16.82 21.86
C ARG A 350 -37.45 15.93 23.05
N VAL A 351 -36.44 15.47 23.78
CA VAL A 351 -36.61 14.62 24.97
C VAL A 351 -37.29 15.38 26.10
N LEU A 352 -37.14 16.70 26.17
CA LEU A 352 -37.74 17.56 27.19
C LEU A 352 -39.12 18.16 26.78
N LEU A 353 -39.72 17.68 25.69
CA LEU A 353 -41.05 18.15 25.28
C LEU A 353 -42.15 17.83 26.32
N PRO A 354 -42.16 16.64 26.96
CA PRO A 354 -43.15 16.36 28.01
C PRO A 354 -43.08 17.36 29.18
N GLU A 355 -41.85 17.67 29.62
CA GLU A 355 -41.61 18.62 30.72
C GLU A 355 -41.95 20.07 30.32
N TYR A 356 -41.76 20.40 29.06
CA TYR A 356 -42.23 21.68 28.51
C TYR A 356 -43.78 21.77 28.51
N MET A 357 -44.44 20.66 28.14
CA MET A 357 -45.90 20.62 28.13
C MET A 357 -46.50 20.68 29.52
N THR A 358 -45.80 20.22 30.55
CA THR A 358 -46.18 20.32 31.97
C THR A 358 -45.81 21.67 32.60
N GLY A 359 -45.06 22.51 31.89
CA GLY A 359 -44.61 23.79 32.38
C GLY A 359 -43.37 23.78 33.27
N GLU A 360 -42.70 22.64 33.35
CA GLU A 360 -41.43 22.48 34.12
C GLU A 360 -40.26 23.21 33.47
N PHE A 361 -40.26 23.25 32.13
CA PHE A 361 -39.22 23.91 31.34
C PHE A 361 -39.84 24.97 30.43
N SER A 362 -39.12 26.08 30.23
CA SER A 362 -39.47 27.07 29.24
C SER A 362 -38.97 26.67 27.84
N TRP A 363 -39.52 27.21 26.77
CA TRP A 363 -39.09 26.98 25.41
C TRP A 363 -37.59 27.29 25.19
N GLU A 364 -37.11 28.40 25.78
CA GLU A 364 -35.70 28.80 25.70
C GLU A 364 -34.74 27.78 26.32
N GLN A 365 -35.21 27.02 27.31
CA GLN A 365 -34.39 25.95 27.92
C GLN A 365 -34.28 24.71 27.03
N LEU A 366 -35.22 24.48 26.14
CA LEU A 366 -35.19 23.39 25.17
C LEU A 366 -34.26 23.71 24.00
N LEU A 367 -34.08 24.97 23.64
CA LEU A 367 -33.29 25.38 22.49
C LEU A 367 -31.81 25.03 22.68
N LYS A 368 -31.23 24.35 21.68
CA LYS A 368 -29.78 24.07 21.58
C LYS A 368 -29.02 25.23 20.97
N VAL A 369 -29.68 25.99 20.10
CA VAL A 369 -29.16 27.19 19.47
C VAL A 369 -30.20 28.33 19.73
N LYS A 370 -29.80 29.32 20.50
CA LYS A 370 -30.74 30.30 21.05
C LYS A 370 -30.93 31.55 20.18
N ASP A 371 -29.92 31.91 19.39
CA ASP A 371 -29.92 33.16 18.64
C ASP A 371 -29.06 33.10 17.36
N GLY A 372 -29.09 34.17 16.58
CA GLY A 372 -28.30 34.28 15.35
C GLY A 372 -26.79 34.28 15.56
N GLU A 373 -26.32 34.72 16.73
CA GLU A 373 -24.89 34.68 17.05
C GLU A 373 -24.40 33.24 17.24
N ALA A 374 -25.20 32.37 17.85
CA ALA A 374 -24.88 30.96 18.00
C ALA A 374 -24.90 30.23 16.65
N PHE A 375 -25.79 30.55 15.73
CA PHE A 375 -25.75 30.07 14.34
C PHE A 375 -24.52 30.56 13.59
N SER A 376 -24.15 31.81 13.78
CA SER A 376 -22.94 32.40 13.17
C SER A 376 -21.68 31.72 13.66
N LYS A 377 -21.60 31.35 14.95
CA LYS A 377 -20.48 30.57 15.52
C LYS A 377 -20.35 29.17 14.90
N LEU A 378 -21.50 28.55 14.58
CA LEU A 378 -21.52 27.24 13.89
C LEU A 378 -21.28 27.39 12.38
N LYS A 379 -21.30 28.61 11.83
CA LYS A 379 -21.11 28.91 10.39
C LYS A 379 -22.01 28.04 9.51
N ILE A 380 -23.32 28.02 9.82
CA ILE A 380 -24.32 27.27 9.07
C ILE A 380 -25.39 28.22 8.50
N SER A 381 -25.93 27.84 7.36
CA SER A 381 -27.16 28.42 6.80
C SER A 381 -28.33 27.52 7.15
N MET A 382 -29.37 28.09 7.74
CA MET A 382 -30.56 27.36 8.17
C MET A 382 -31.76 27.72 7.29
N LYS A 383 -32.38 26.69 6.67
CA LYS A 383 -33.64 26.76 5.93
C LYS A 383 -34.74 26.09 6.78
N ALA A 384 -35.27 26.86 7.76
CA ALA A 384 -36.33 26.40 8.66
C ALA A 384 -37.71 26.54 8.00
N GLY A 385 -38.63 25.63 8.27
CA GLY A 385 -39.93 25.55 7.62
C GLY A 385 -39.88 25.08 6.16
N VAL A 386 -38.76 24.50 5.71
CA VAL A 386 -38.52 24.13 4.32
C VAL A 386 -38.27 22.59 4.27
N ALA A 387 -39.21 21.88 3.68
CA ALA A 387 -39.07 20.44 3.44
C ALA A 387 -38.29 20.19 2.14
N ILE A 388 -37.65 19.00 2.03
CA ILE A 388 -37.06 18.53 0.78
C ILE A 388 -38.04 17.55 0.12
N GLU A 389 -38.41 17.84 -1.13
CA GLU A 389 -39.39 17.07 -1.91
C GLU A 389 -38.71 16.07 -2.87
N LYS A 390 -37.56 16.44 -3.43
CA LYS A 390 -36.85 15.59 -4.40
C LYS A 390 -35.36 15.56 -4.13
N LEU A 391 -34.75 14.40 -4.41
CA LEU A 391 -33.32 14.17 -4.32
C LEU A 391 -32.84 13.49 -5.61
N ASP A 392 -31.84 14.07 -6.26
CA ASP A 392 -31.07 13.41 -7.33
C ASP A 392 -29.63 13.19 -6.87
N PRO A 393 -29.29 11.95 -6.45
CA PRO A 393 -27.93 11.64 -5.99
C PRO A 393 -26.89 11.68 -7.10
N LYS A 394 -27.30 11.47 -8.37
CA LYS A 394 -26.38 11.46 -9.51
C LYS A 394 -25.96 12.87 -9.90
N GLN A 395 -26.91 13.78 -9.92
CA GLN A 395 -26.66 15.20 -10.19
C GLN A 395 -26.26 15.98 -8.93
N LYS A 396 -26.31 15.34 -7.76
CA LYS A 396 -26.04 15.96 -6.45
C LYS A 396 -26.91 17.21 -6.22
N THR A 397 -28.20 17.09 -6.46
CA THR A 397 -29.18 18.16 -6.27
C THR A 397 -30.33 17.72 -5.38
N ILE A 398 -30.87 18.68 -4.64
CA ILE A 398 -32.15 18.55 -3.92
C ILE A 398 -33.08 19.68 -4.35
N ILE A 399 -34.38 19.39 -4.35
CA ILE A 399 -35.43 20.38 -4.60
C ILE A 399 -36.23 20.53 -3.31
N ASP A 400 -36.36 21.75 -2.84
CA ASP A 400 -37.10 22.05 -1.64
C ASP A 400 -38.61 22.32 -1.92
N SER A 401 -39.42 22.48 -0.87
CA SER A 401 -40.87 22.72 -0.94
C SER A 401 -41.25 24.06 -1.53
N GLN A 402 -40.26 24.93 -1.76
CA GLN A 402 -40.46 26.23 -2.45
C GLN A 402 -40.06 26.13 -3.93
N GLY A 403 -39.62 24.96 -4.39
CA GLY A 403 -39.17 24.71 -5.76
C GLY A 403 -37.73 25.14 -6.04
N GLU A 404 -36.98 25.58 -5.02
CA GLU A 404 -35.58 25.98 -5.17
C GLU A 404 -34.67 24.75 -5.31
N ILE A 405 -33.71 24.81 -6.24
CA ILE A 405 -32.76 23.74 -6.48
C ILE A 405 -31.45 24.07 -5.75
N HIS A 406 -31.01 23.17 -4.87
CA HIS A 406 -29.76 23.29 -4.15
C HIS A 406 -28.79 22.19 -4.59
N THR A 407 -27.55 22.60 -4.85
CA THR A 407 -26.44 21.65 -5.14
C THR A 407 -25.67 21.32 -3.88
N PHE A 408 -25.15 20.11 -3.79
CA PHE A 408 -24.30 19.68 -2.68
C PHE A 408 -23.15 18.80 -3.17
N ASP A 409 -22.05 18.79 -2.42
CA ASP A 409 -20.98 17.82 -2.58
C ASP A 409 -21.22 16.59 -1.70
N THR A 410 -21.70 16.83 -0.49
CA THR A 410 -22.05 15.81 0.51
C THR A 410 -23.46 16.06 1.04
N LEU A 411 -24.26 14.99 1.11
CA LEU A 411 -25.59 15.02 1.69
C LEU A 411 -25.62 14.17 2.97
N ILE A 412 -26.21 14.73 4.02
CA ILE A 412 -26.48 14.05 5.28
C ILE A 412 -27.98 13.98 5.50
N MET A 413 -28.52 12.80 5.58
CA MET A 413 -29.93 12.56 5.90
C MET A 413 -30.05 12.25 7.39
N ALA A 414 -30.69 13.14 8.12
CA ALA A 414 -30.91 13.06 9.57
C ALA A 414 -32.36 13.46 9.92
N THR A 415 -33.30 12.93 9.15
CA THR A 415 -34.72 13.26 9.20
C THR A 415 -35.45 12.81 10.47
N GLY A 416 -34.84 11.87 11.21
CA GLY A 416 -35.46 11.25 12.37
C GLY A 416 -36.48 10.18 11.97
N SER A 417 -37.21 9.69 12.96
CA SER A 417 -38.31 8.69 12.84
C SER A 417 -39.66 9.42 12.94
#